data_b64533b32a3c789af3905d77f36f798e
#
_entry.id   b64533b32a3c789af3905d77f36f798e
#
_cell.length_a   1.000
_cell.length_b   1.000
_cell.length_c   1.000
_cell.angle_alpha   90.00
_cell.angle_beta   90.00
_cell.angle_gamma   90.00
#
_symmetry.space_group_name_H-M   'P 1'
#
loop_
_entity.id
_entity.type
_entity.pdbx_description
1 polymer ?
#
loop_
_entity_poly.entity_id
_entity_poly.type
_entity_poly.pdbx_seq_one_letter_code
_entity_poly.pdbx_strand_id
1 'polypeptide(L)'
;MGTLGRAFGVAWRRSLQLRVLALTLGMSLAVILVLGFVLTSQVTNRVLDVKVRAATEQIERARSTVSGVVSGEEARSLDSSLQLARNTLTSKTDPTSGAGMAGAFDAVLVVPGYGPRPAASAGPVDQLPDALRDFVKAGQVAYQYATVHTEGFSGPALVIGTPTTSRVTNLELYLVFPLGNEQSTIALVRGTMATGGLVLMVLLAGIAWMVTRQVVVPVRAAARTAEQFAEGHLSERMPIRGEDDMARLAMSFNDMAESLSRQIAQLEEFGNLQRRFTSDVSHELRTPLTTVRMAADLIYDHSDDLEPALRRSTELMVNELDRFEGLLNDLLEISRHDAGVAELSVEATDLRTTVNNALGNVGHLAEDAEVQMIVDMPADDVIAEVDPRRVERILRNLIANAIDHAEHKPVRIRMATDEDTVAVTVRDYGVGLRPGEEKLVFSRFWRSDPSRVRQSGGTGLGLAISVEDARLHQGRLEAWGEPGSGACFRLTLPLIRGHKVTTSPLPMKPIAEERKERPARPREHADRGV
;
A
#
# COMPACT_ATOMS: atom_id res chain seq x y z
N MET A 1 -3.55 16.15 -27.98
CA MET A 1 -2.45 15.38 -27.35
C MET A 1 -2.65 15.08 -25.85
N GLY A 2 -3.57 15.74 -25.13
CA GLY A 2 -3.75 15.56 -23.67
C GLY A 2 -4.47 14.29 -23.19
N THR A 3 -5.30 13.66 -23.98
CA THR A 3 -6.10 12.48 -23.58
C THR A 3 -5.33 11.17 -23.65
N LEU A 4 -4.47 10.98 -24.64
CA LEU A 4 -3.59 9.81 -24.79
C LEU A 4 -2.53 9.75 -23.68
N GLY A 5 -1.95 10.89 -23.28
CA GLY A 5 -0.97 10.95 -22.19
C GLY A 5 -1.56 10.61 -20.81
N ARG A 6 -2.80 11.03 -20.52
CA ARG A 6 -3.51 10.67 -19.29
C ARG A 6 -3.90 9.19 -19.26
N ALA A 7 -4.39 8.65 -20.36
CA ALA A 7 -4.72 7.22 -20.47
C ALA A 7 -3.49 6.33 -20.29
N PHE A 8 -2.34 6.71 -20.89
CA PHE A 8 -1.07 6.02 -20.71
C PHE A 8 -0.56 6.11 -19.26
N GLY A 9 -0.66 7.28 -18.62
CA GLY A 9 -0.26 7.47 -17.22
C GLY A 9 -1.07 6.62 -16.24
N VAL A 10 -2.37 6.44 -16.47
CA VAL A 10 -3.24 5.58 -15.66
C VAL A 10 -2.92 4.09 -15.92
N ALA A 11 -2.75 3.69 -17.18
CA ALA A 11 -2.35 2.33 -17.54
C ALA A 11 -0.96 1.97 -16.99
N TRP A 12 -0.01 2.91 -17.02
CA TRP A 12 1.33 2.78 -16.45
C TRP A 12 1.33 2.51 -14.95
N ARG A 13 0.49 3.21 -14.19
CA ARG A 13 0.37 3.01 -12.73
C ARG A 13 -0.33 1.70 -12.37
N ARG A 14 -1.26 1.23 -13.20
CA ARG A 14 -2.09 0.04 -12.94
C ARG A 14 -1.51 -1.27 -13.48
N SER A 15 -0.53 -1.21 -14.40
CA SER A 15 -0.02 -2.41 -15.07
C SER A 15 1.48 -2.59 -14.88
N LEU A 16 1.87 -3.54 -13.99
CA LEU A 16 3.25 -3.98 -13.84
C LEU A 16 3.82 -4.53 -15.17
N GLN A 17 2.98 -5.23 -15.94
CA GLN A 17 3.32 -5.78 -17.27
C GLN A 17 3.80 -4.68 -18.22
N LEU A 18 3.03 -3.59 -18.30
CA LEU A 18 3.31 -2.48 -19.19
C LEU A 18 4.61 -1.75 -18.79
N ARG A 19 4.88 -1.66 -17.48
CA ARG A 19 6.13 -1.07 -16.97
C ARG A 19 7.34 -1.93 -17.31
N VAL A 20 7.29 -3.23 -17.04
CA VAL A 20 8.40 -4.15 -17.31
C VAL A 20 8.67 -4.17 -18.81
N LEU A 21 7.64 -4.35 -19.65
CA LEU A 21 7.79 -4.40 -21.11
C LEU A 21 8.36 -3.08 -21.66
N ALA A 22 7.80 -1.94 -21.27
CA ALA A 22 8.26 -0.64 -21.77
C ALA A 22 9.66 -0.28 -21.29
N LEU A 23 10.02 -0.60 -20.03
CA LEU A 23 11.38 -0.36 -19.52
C LEU A 23 12.41 -1.26 -20.20
N THR A 24 12.13 -2.55 -20.35
CA THR A 24 13.06 -3.47 -21.03
C THR A 24 13.25 -3.10 -22.50
N LEU A 25 12.18 -2.85 -23.25
CA LEU A 25 12.28 -2.44 -24.65
C LEU A 25 12.90 -1.06 -24.82
N GLY A 26 12.54 -0.10 -23.98
CA GLY A 26 13.10 1.25 -24.02
C GLY A 26 14.59 1.26 -23.72
N MET A 27 15.03 0.53 -22.70
CA MET A 27 16.45 0.42 -22.35
C MET A 27 17.25 -0.33 -23.41
N SER A 28 16.68 -1.42 -23.95
CA SER A 28 17.31 -2.16 -25.05
C SER A 28 17.43 -1.33 -26.32
N LEU A 29 16.41 -0.56 -26.67
CA LEU A 29 16.45 0.37 -27.81
C LEU A 29 17.54 1.43 -27.62
N ALA A 30 17.63 2.01 -26.43
CA ALA A 30 18.66 3.01 -26.13
C ALA A 30 20.09 2.41 -26.29
N VAL A 31 20.31 1.20 -25.77
CA VAL A 31 21.61 0.49 -25.91
C VAL A 31 21.92 0.20 -27.38
N ILE A 32 20.95 -0.31 -28.15
CA ILE A 32 21.13 -0.60 -29.59
C ILE A 32 21.46 0.68 -30.37
N LEU A 33 20.77 1.79 -30.09
CA LEU A 33 21.03 3.07 -30.76
C LEU A 33 22.42 3.62 -30.42
N VAL A 34 22.81 3.62 -29.15
CA VAL A 34 24.14 4.09 -28.71
C VAL A 34 25.23 3.21 -29.30
N LEU A 35 25.11 1.90 -29.20
CA LEU A 35 26.09 0.96 -29.72
C LEU A 35 26.21 1.07 -31.25
N GLY A 36 25.08 1.14 -31.96
CA GLY A 36 25.02 1.31 -33.40
C GLY A 36 25.64 2.61 -33.85
N PHE A 37 25.42 3.72 -33.15
CA PHE A 37 26.05 5.00 -33.44
C PHE A 37 27.57 4.94 -33.21
N VAL A 38 28.01 4.42 -32.07
CA VAL A 38 29.47 4.32 -31.76
C VAL A 38 30.19 3.45 -32.78
N LEU A 39 29.65 2.25 -33.05
CA LEU A 39 30.29 1.33 -34.01
C LEU A 39 30.31 1.92 -35.43
N THR A 40 29.20 2.50 -35.90
CA THR A 40 29.15 3.14 -37.22
C THR A 40 30.18 4.29 -37.33
N SER A 41 30.26 5.13 -36.30
CA SER A 41 31.23 6.23 -36.24
C SER A 41 32.68 5.72 -36.25
N GLN A 42 33.00 4.71 -35.42
CA GLN A 42 34.34 4.13 -35.38
C GLN A 42 34.74 3.49 -36.71
N VAL A 43 33.84 2.71 -37.34
CA VAL A 43 34.11 2.09 -38.65
C VAL A 43 34.30 3.15 -39.72
N THR A 44 33.42 4.15 -39.76
CA THR A 44 33.56 5.25 -40.75
C THR A 44 34.88 5.97 -40.60
N ASN A 45 35.26 6.42 -39.41
CA ASN A 45 36.50 7.10 -39.15
C ASN A 45 37.70 6.22 -39.51
N ARG A 46 37.67 4.94 -39.14
CA ARG A 46 38.76 4.02 -39.43
C ARG A 46 38.97 3.76 -40.92
N VAL A 47 37.87 3.59 -41.67
CA VAL A 47 37.91 3.40 -43.14
C VAL A 47 38.48 4.64 -43.85
N LEU A 48 38.01 5.83 -43.43
CA LEU A 48 38.49 7.09 -44.03
C LEU A 48 39.97 7.36 -43.67
N ASP A 49 40.41 7.11 -42.44
CA ASP A 49 41.79 7.29 -42.01
C ASP A 49 42.76 6.37 -42.79
N VAL A 50 42.37 5.12 -43.01
CA VAL A 50 43.16 4.17 -43.81
C VAL A 50 43.27 4.68 -45.25
N LYS A 51 42.13 5.19 -45.80
CA LYS A 51 42.14 5.73 -47.18
C LYS A 51 43.03 6.97 -47.32
N VAL A 52 42.96 7.90 -46.37
CA VAL A 52 43.83 9.11 -46.39
C VAL A 52 45.31 8.75 -46.34
N ARG A 53 45.69 7.82 -45.44
CA ARG A 53 47.11 7.36 -45.37
C ARG A 53 47.56 6.72 -46.66
N ALA A 54 46.77 5.81 -47.22
CA ALA A 54 47.10 5.16 -48.48
C ALA A 54 47.15 6.16 -49.64
N ALA A 55 46.24 7.14 -49.68
CA ALA A 55 46.27 8.21 -50.67
C ALA A 55 47.54 9.11 -50.55
N THR A 56 47.97 9.40 -49.32
CA THR A 56 49.18 10.18 -49.05
C THR A 56 50.42 9.46 -49.53
N GLU A 57 50.51 8.15 -49.28
CA GLU A 57 51.65 7.37 -49.83
C GLU A 57 51.63 7.27 -51.35
N GLN A 58 50.40 7.20 -51.93
CA GLN A 58 50.27 7.10 -53.39
C GLN A 58 50.66 8.42 -54.10
N ILE A 59 50.28 9.58 -53.52
CA ILE A 59 50.59 10.88 -54.12
C ILE A 59 52.11 11.14 -54.09
N GLU A 60 52.82 10.71 -53.04
CA GLU A 60 54.28 10.83 -53.01
C GLU A 60 54.98 9.95 -54.07
N ARG A 61 54.49 8.73 -54.31
CA ARG A 61 54.90 7.87 -55.39
C ARG A 61 54.58 8.48 -56.78
N ALA A 62 53.39 9.01 -56.93
CA ALA A 62 52.94 9.70 -58.16
C ALA A 62 53.80 10.94 -58.45
N ARG A 63 54.12 11.73 -57.42
CA ARG A 63 54.95 12.91 -57.49
C ARG A 63 56.35 12.57 -58.07
N SER A 64 57.02 11.50 -57.60
CA SER A 64 58.31 11.05 -58.10
C SER A 64 58.24 10.61 -59.59
N THR A 65 57.13 9.90 -59.95
CA THR A 65 56.90 9.47 -61.34
C THR A 65 56.71 10.67 -62.30
N VAL A 66 55.83 11.64 -61.90
CA VAL A 66 55.57 12.84 -62.66
C VAL A 66 56.85 13.67 -62.83
N SER A 67 57.62 13.86 -61.77
CA SER A 67 58.95 14.56 -61.84
C SER A 67 59.87 13.93 -62.85
N GLY A 68 59.95 12.59 -62.91
CA GLY A 68 60.76 11.87 -63.89
C GLY A 68 60.28 12.06 -65.34
N VAL A 69 59.00 11.89 -65.60
CA VAL A 69 58.42 11.99 -66.96
C VAL A 69 58.46 13.42 -67.52
N VAL A 70 58.12 14.41 -66.70
CA VAL A 70 58.09 15.82 -67.14
C VAL A 70 59.52 16.41 -67.31
N SER A 71 60.52 15.85 -66.67
CA SER A 71 61.89 16.28 -66.80
C SER A 71 62.67 15.59 -67.98
N GLY A 72 62.07 14.56 -68.60
CA GLY A 72 62.65 13.84 -69.76
C GLY A 72 62.64 14.66 -71.06
N GLU A 73 63.52 14.34 -72.00
CA GLU A 73 63.74 15.11 -73.25
C GLU A 73 62.79 14.77 -74.42
N GLU A 74 61.88 13.81 -74.22
CA GLU A 74 61.04 13.26 -75.31
C GLU A 74 59.80 14.08 -75.69
N ALA A 75 59.38 15.09 -74.91
CA ALA A 75 58.14 15.82 -75.15
C ALA A 75 58.31 17.16 -75.90
N ARG A 76 57.69 17.29 -77.06
CA ARG A 76 57.73 18.50 -77.93
C ARG A 76 56.90 19.69 -77.44
N SER A 77 55.96 19.49 -76.50
CA SER A 77 55.17 20.57 -75.91
C SER A 77 54.82 20.26 -74.47
N LEU A 78 54.55 21.30 -73.66
CA LEU A 78 54.11 21.15 -72.24
C LEU A 78 52.88 20.30 -72.11
N ASP A 79 51.87 20.51 -72.94
CA ASP A 79 50.60 19.75 -72.90
C ASP A 79 50.85 18.26 -73.19
N SER A 80 51.72 17.90 -74.15
CA SER A 80 52.04 16.50 -74.45
C SER A 80 52.74 15.82 -73.26
N SER A 81 53.61 16.56 -72.55
CA SER A 81 54.32 16.08 -71.36
C SER A 81 53.35 15.82 -70.20
N LEU A 82 52.40 16.71 -69.98
CA LEU A 82 51.35 16.56 -68.97
C LEU A 82 50.41 15.40 -69.27
N GLN A 83 49.98 15.25 -70.52
CA GLN A 83 49.16 14.12 -70.98
C GLN A 83 49.91 12.77 -70.80
N LEU A 84 51.19 12.71 -71.17
CA LEU A 84 51.98 11.52 -71.00
C LEU A 84 52.13 11.15 -69.52
N ALA A 85 52.44 12.12 -68.67
CA ALA A 85 52.56 11.93 -67.24
C ALA A 85 51.20 11.43 -66.63
N ARG A 86 50.10 12.03 -67.03
CA ARG A 86 48.78 11.55 -66.63
C ARG A 86 48.49 10.09 -67.05
N ASN A 87 48.73 9.79 -68.32
CA ASN A 87 48.57 8.44 -68.88
C ASN A 87 49.47 7.41 -68.20
N THR A 88 50.71 7.78 -67.89
CA THR A 88 51.64 6.90 -67.14
C THR A 88 51.14 6.62 -65.71
N LEU A 89 50.58 7.60 -65.09
CA LEU A 89 49.97 7.41 -63.73
C LEU A 89 48.74 6.52 -63.78
N THR A 90 47.81 6.78 -64.71
CA THR A 90 46.58 6.03 -64.88
C THR A 90 46.79 4.61 -65.39
N SER A 91 47.75 4.38 -66.30
CA SER A 91 48.09 3.03 -66.83
C SER A 91 48.70 2.12 -65.75
N LYS A 92 49.46 2.69 -64.82
CA LYS A 92 49.95 1.95 -63.64
C LYS A 92 48.94 1.64 -62.58
N THR A 93 47.68 2.11 -62.75
CA THR A 93 46.60 1.94 -61.80
C THR A 93 45.63 0.79 -62.19
N ASP A 94 45.99 0.01 -63.22
CA ASP A 94 45.23 -1.18 -63.61
C ASP A 94 45.11 -2.15 -62.42
N PRO A 95 43.92 -2.61 -62.06
CA PRO A 95 43.66 -3.51 -60.89
C PRO A 95 44.53 -4.78 -60.89
N THR A 96 45.01 -5.19 -62.08
CA THR A 96 45.86 -6.39 -62.24
C THR A 96 47.33 -6.15 -61.89
N SER A 97 47.78 -4.90 -61.75
CA SER A 97 49.19 -4.53 -61.53
C SER A 97 49.56 -4.07 -60.11
N GLY A 98 48.74 -4.48 -59.09
CA GLY A 98 49.03 -4.15 -57.69
C GLY A 98 48.75 -2.69 -57.34
N ALA A 99 47.58 -2.20 -57.76
CA ALA A 99 47.08 -0.92 -57.28
C ALA A 99 47.16 -0.91 -55.77
N GLY A 100 47.94 0.00 -55.23
CA GLY A 100 48.20 0.06 -53.79
C GLY A 100 46.90 0.17 -53.01
N MET A 101 46.91 0.00 -51.68
CA MET A 101 45.74 0.04 -50.78
C MET A 101 44.84 1.26 -50.94
N ALA A 102 45.29 2.30 -51.69
CA ALA A 102 44.49 3.49 -52.01
C ALA A 102 43.38 3.24 -53.06
N GLY A 103 43.48 2.17 -53.86
CA GLY A 103 42.53 1.86 -54.95
C GLY A 103 42.78 2.72 -56.22
N ALA A 104 41.84 2.62 -57.19
CA ALA A 104 41.87 3.39 -58.42
C ALA A 104 41.73 4.92 -58.13
N PHE A 105 42.48 5.69 -58.90
CA PHE A 105 42.42 7.15 -58.81
C PHE A 105 42.44 7.76 -60.20
N ASP A 106 41.96 8.99 -60.34
CA ASP A 106 42.19 9.82 -61.51
C ASP A 106 43.27 10.88 -61.18
N ALA A 107 44.14 11.18 -62.13
CA ALA A 107 45.23 12.16 -61.95
C ALA A 107 44.91 13.46 -62.70
N VAL A 108 45.06 14.57 -62.01
CA VAL A 108 44.91 15.90 -62.56
C VAL A 108 46.22 16.67 -62.37
N LEU A 109 46.80 17.16 -63.47
CA LEU A 109 48.02 17.94 -63.48
C LEU A 109 47.69 19.36 -63.93
N VAL A 110 48.15 20.35 -63.19
CA VAL A 110 47.90 21.78 -63.51
C VAL A 110 49.16 22.57 -63.41
N VAL A 111 49.41 23.36 -64.46
CA VAL A 111 50.43 24.38 -64.45
C VAL A 111 49.72 25.74 -64.56
N PRO A 112 49.71 26.55 -63.49
CA PRO A 112 49.15 27.88 -63.57
C PRO A 112 49.82 28.77 -64.59
N GLY A 113 49.11 29.54 -65.35
CA GLY A 113 49.68 30.55 -66.29
C GLY A 113 50.43 31.62 -65.50
N TYR A 114 51.63 32.00 -66.03
CA TYR A 114 52.43 33.06 -65.43
C TYR A 114 53.00 33.97 -66.51
N GLY A 115 52.57 35.23 -66.46
CA GLY A 115 53.03 36.22 -67.51
C GLY A 115 52.53 35.82 -68.88
N PRO A 116 53.41 35.81 -69.94
CA PRO A 116 53.06 35.47 -71.32
C PRO A 116 52.86 33.95 -71.54
N ARG A 117 53.07 33.08 -70.53
CA ARG A 117 52.86 31.63 -70.64
C ARG A 117 51.44 31.26 -70.30
N PRO A 118 50.69 30.59 -71.21
CA PRO A 118 49.31 30.16 -70.92
C PRO A 118 49.28 29.08 -69.85
N ALA A 119 48.17 28.96 -69.15
CA ALA A 119 47.94 27.84 -68.25
C ALA A 119 47.85 26.54 -69.07
N ALA A 120 48.40 25.46 -68.57
CA ALA A 120 48.31 24.12 -69.13
C ALA A 120 47.77 23.12 -68.12
N SER A 121 46.97 22.17 -68.56
CA SER A 121 46.39 21.18 -67.65
C SER A 121 46.17 19.84 -68.34
N ALA A 122 46.20 18.76 -67.60
CA ALA A 122 45.82 17.44 -68.04
C ALA A 122 44.88 16.81 -67.00
N GLY A 123 43.60 16.54 -67.37
CA GLY A 123 42.57 16.03 -66.53
C GLY A 123 41.47 17.07 -66.18
N PRO A 124 40.41 16.70 -65.47
CA PRO A 124 39.27 17.53 -65.16
C PRO A 124 39.56 18.53 -64.03
N VAL A 125 40.09 19.68 -64.39
CA VAL A 125 40.49 20.74 -63.41
C VAL A 125 39.30 21.38 -62.72
N ASP A 126 38.16 21.49 -63.39
CA ASP A 126 36.93 22.10 -62.89
C ASP A 126 36.34 21.37 -61.69
N GLN A 127 36.83 20.16 -61.37
CA GLN A 127 36.40 19.33 -60.26
C GLN A 127 37.29 19.44 -59.02
N LEU A 128 38.36 20.22 -59.13
CA LEU A 128 39.27 20.42 -57.99
C LEU A 128 38.66 21.51 -57.07
N PRO A 129 38.55 21.26 -55.79
CA PRO A 129 38.11 22.27 -54.83
C PRO A 129 39.08 23.47 -54.81
N ASP A 130 38.55 24.69 -54.94
CA ASP A 130 39.37 25.91 -54.94
C ASP A 130 40.21 26.05 -53.66
N ALA A 131 39.61 25.76 -52.50
CA ALA A 131 40.31 25.82 -51.25
C ALA A 131 41.53 24.87 -51.19
N LEU A 132 41.43 23.65 -51.78
CA LEU A 132 42.55 22.71 -51.87
C LEU A 132 43.67 23.24 -52.75
N ARG A 133 43.31 23.85 -53.86
CA ARG A 133 44.26 24.45 -54.82
C ARG A 133 45.12 25.55 -54.18
N ASP A 134 44.51 26.37 -53.32
CA ASP A 134 45.21 27.45 -52.62
C ASP A 134 46.33 26.93 -51.68
N PHE A 135 46.04 25.80 -50.94
CA PHE A 135 47.03 25.15 -50.11
C PHE A 135 48.18 24.56 -50.95
N VAL A 136 47.88 23.91 -52.08
CA VAL A 136 48.92 23.32 -52.99
C VAL A 136 49.76 24.41 -53.63
N LYS A 137 49.19 25.53 -54.05
CA LYS A 137 49.96 26.70 -54.55
C LYS A 137 50.86 27.29 -53.48
N ALA A 138 50.49 27.25 -52.21
CA ALA A 138 51.27 27.68 -51.08
C ALA A 138 52.43 26.67 -50.74
N GLY A 139 52.57 25.62 -51.54
CA GLY A 139 53.64 24.64 -51.35
C GLY A 139 53.36 23.50 -50.40
N GLN A 140 52.10 23.30 -50.01
CA GLN A 140 51.70 22.31 -49.02
C GLN A 140 51.02 21.08 -49.64
N VAL A 141 51.20 19.91 -49.03
CA VAL A 141 50.41 18.72 -49.33
C VAL A 141 49.12 18.82 -48.53
N ALA A 142 47.97 18.79 -49.22
CA ALA A 142 46.69 18.91 -48.57
C ALA A 142 45.67 17.94 -49.17
N TYR A 143 44.62 17.61 -48.42
CA TYR A 143 43.54 16.80 -48.93
C TYR A 143 42.19 17.40 -48.51
N GLN A 144 41.17 17.10 -49.32
CA GLN A 144 39.78 17.52 -49.07
C GLN A 144 38.82 16.47 -49.58
N TYR A 145 37.74 16.26 -48.88
CA TYR A 145 36.59 15.50 -49.38
C TYR A 145 35.73 16.42 -50.23
N ALA A 146 35.40 16.00 -51.44
CA ALA A 146 34.57 16.76 -52.38
C ALA A 146 33.67 15.81 -53.18
N THR A 147 32.56 16.32 -53.67
CA THR A 147 31.77 15.61 -54.68
C THR A 147 32.32 15.92 -56.05
N VAL A 148 32.74 14.89 -56.76
CA VAL A 148 33.28 15.03 -58.12
C VAL A 148 32.39 14.33 -59.15
N HIS A 149 32.46 14.84 -60.39
CA HIS A 149 31.64 14.34 -61.52
C HIS A 149 32.60 14.08 -62.70
N THR A 150 33.15 12.88 -62.78
CA THR A 150 34.02 12.46 -63.89
C THR A 150 33.24 11.58 -64.88
N GLU A 151 33.75 11.34 -66.10
CA GLU A 151 33.11 10.51 -67.13
C GLU A 151 32.82 9.06 -66.65
N GLY A 152 33.47 8.60 -65.61
CA GLY A 152 33.28 7.25 -65.05
C GLY A 152 32.75 7.20 -63.61
N PHE A 153 32.60 8.34 -62.91
CA PHE A 153 32.21 8.38 -61.50
C PHE A 153 31.56 9.71 -61.13
N SER A 154 30.46 9.62 -60.45
CA SER A 154 29.78 10.77 -59.86
C SER A 154 29.47 10.47 -58.40
N GLY A 155 30.12 11.17 -57.49
CA GLY A 155 29.93 10.92 -56.06
C GLY A 155 31.05 11.53 -55.19
N PRO A 156 31.04 11.23 -53.88
CA PRO A 156 32.08 11.70 -52.99
C PRO A 156 33.42 11.07 -53.32
N ALA A 157 34.45 11.89 -53.29
CA ALA A 157 35.84 11.48 -53.51
C ALA A 157 36.77 12.17 -52.51
N LEU A 158 37.89 11.53 -52.22
CA LEU A 158 39.01 12.14 -51.55
C LEU A 158 39.95 12.75 -52.63
N VAL A 159 40.10 14.03 -52.59
CA VAL A 159 41.05 14.74 -53.46
C VAL A 159 42.26 15.12 -52.64
N ILE A 160 43.45 14.69 -53.07
CA ILE A 160 44.71 15.04 -52.42
C ILE A 160 45.60 15.73 -53.43
N GLY A 161 46.23 16.81 -53.03
CA GLY A 161 47.11 17.62 -53.92
C GLY A 161 48.48 17.84 -53.33
N THR A 162 49.52 17.89 -54.21
CA THR A 162 50.92 18.20 -53.87
C THR A 162 51.57 19.08 -54.92
N PRO A 163 52.42 20.04 -54.54
CA PRO A 163 53.34 20.68 -55.49
C PRO A 163 54.38 19.72 -55.97
N THR A 164 54.74 19.77 -57.26
CA THR A 164 55.74 18.89 -57.82
C THR A 164 57.00 19.66 -58.18
N THR A 165 58.20 19.23 -57.72
CA THR A 165 59.46 19.76 -58.08
C THR A 165 59.88 19.17 -59.43
N SER A 166 59.77 19.92 -60.50
CA SER A 166 60.24 19.55 -61.89
C SER A 166 60.86 20.72 -62.57
N ARG A 167 61.39 20.52 -63.81
CA ARG A 167 61.85 21.64 -64.67
C ARG A 167 60.71 22.64 -65.00
N VAL A 168 59.47 22.23 -64.86
CA VAL A 168 58.28 23.09 -64.99
C VAL A 168 57.99 23.75 -63.66
N THR A 169 58.04 25.07 -63.62
CA THR A 169 57.81 25.87 -62.43
C THR A 169 56.28 25.79 -62.03
N ASN A 170 55.99 25.59 -60.75
CA ASN A 170 54.66 25.56 -60.20
C ASN A 170 53.75 24.44 -60.75
N LEU A 171 54.28 23.24 -61.01
CA LEU A 171 53.44 22.08 -61.37
C LEU A 171 52.72 21.53 -60.13
N GLU A 172 51.43 21.52 -60.24
CA GLU A 172 50.50 20.97 -59.18
C GLU A 172 50.04 19.58 -59.65
N LEU A 173 50.08 18.57 -58.72
CA LEU A 173 49.60 17.23 -58.96
C LEU A 173 48.47 16.97 -57.98
N TYR A 174 47.33 16.55 -58.54
CA TYR A 174 46.13 16.11 -57.72
C TYR A 174 45.78 14.68 -58.10
N LEU A 175 45.45 13.89 -57.08
CA LEU A 175 44.87 12.57 -57.23
C LEU A 175 43.45 12.57 -56.66
N VAL A 176 42.48 12.07 -57.43
CA VAL A 176 41.09 11.97 -57.08
C VAL A 176 40.73 10.51 -56.81
N PHE A 177 40.42 10.16 -55.59
CA PHE A 177 40.07 8.81 -55.17
C PHE A 177 38.58 8.70 -54.96
N PRO A 178 37.83 7.97 -55.80
CA PRO A 178 36.40 7.68 -55.55
C PRO A 178 36.17 6.95 -54.23
N LEU A 179 35.14 7.33 -53.46
CA LEU A 179 34.80 6.72 -52.19
C LEU A 179 33.56 5.80 -52.28
N GLY A 180 33.19 5.36 -53.47
CA GLY A 180 32.01 4.50 -53.69
C GLY A 180 32.06 3.16 -52.99
N ASN A 181 33.23 2.51 -52.96
CA ASN A 181 33.42 1.24 -52.26
C ASN A 181 33.36 1.39 -50.74
N GLU A 182 33.95 2.48 -50.24
CA GLU A 182 33.92 2.81 -48.81
C GLU A 182 32.51 3.12 -48.36
N GLN A 183 31.72 3.87 -49.17
CA GLN A 183 30.32 4.13 -48.91
C GLN A 183 29.47 2.86 -48.89
N SER A 184 29.66 1.96 -49.86
CA SER A 184 28.95 0.70 -49.90
C SER A 184 29.27 -0.19 -48.68
N THR A 185 30.54 -0.20 -48.25
CA THR A 185 30.96 -0.91 -47.02
C THR A 185 30.29 -0.32 -45.77
N ILE A 186 30.24 1.01 -45.63
CA ILE A 186 29.61 1.70 -44.51
C ILE A 186 28.09 1.44 -44.55
N ALA A 187 27.46 1.47 -45.74
CA ALA A 187 26.04 1.19 -45.91
C ALA A 187 25.71 -0.26 -45.53
N LEU A 188 26.53 -1.21 -45.88
CA LEU A 188 26.37 -2.63 -45.50
C LEU A 188 26.50 -2.81 -43.99
N VAL A 189 27.47 -2.18 -43.33
CA VAL A 189 27.60 -2.20 -41.88
C VAL A 189 26.36 -1.60 -41.19
N ARG A 190 25.86 -0.46 -41.67
CA ARG A 190 24.60 0.15 -41.15
C ARG A 190 23.40 -0.78 -41.33
N GLY A 191 23.28 -1.38 -42.51
CA GLY A 191 22.20 -2.32 -42.82
C GLY A 191 22.21 -3.55 -41.91
N THR A 192 23.37 -4.18 -41.73
CA THR A 192 23.55 -5.36 -40.86
C THR A 192 23.26 -5.01 -39.38
N MET A 193 23.69 -3.85 -38.90
CA MET A 193 23.41 -3.37 -37.56
C MET A 193 21.91 -3.09 -37.36
N ALA A 194 21.24 -2.45 -38.30
CA ALA A 194 19.82 -2.17 -38.24
C ALA A 194 19.01 -3.49 -38.20
N THR A 195 19.35 -4.43 -39.07
CA THR A 195 18.68 -5.74 -39.11
C THR A 195 18.93 -6.54 -37.82
N GLY A 196 20.18 -6.61 -37.35
CA GLY A 196 20.53 -7.28 -36.10
C GLY A 196 19.85 -6.64 -34.88
N GLY A 197 19.80 -5.33 -34.85
CA GLY A 197 19.07 -4.58 -33.81
C GLY A 197 17.56 -4.88 -33.79
N LEU A 198 16.94 -4.96 -34.99
CA LEU A 198 15.54 -5.33 -35.11
C LEU A 198 15.25 -6.76 -34.61
N VAL A 199 16.08 -7.71 -35.02
CA VAL A 199 15.96 -9.12 -34.57
C VAL A 199 16.10 -9.23 -33.05
N LEU A 200 17.10 -8.53 -32.48
CA LEU A 200 17.32 -8.50 -31.03
C LEU A 200 16.11 -7.90 -30.30
N MET A 201 15.52 -6.83 -30.84
CA MET A 201 14.33 -6.19 -30.27
C MET A 201 13.13 -7.15 -30.25
N VAL A 202 12.92 -7.90 -31.34
CA VAL A 202 11.83 -8.90 -31.43
C VAL A 202 12.04 -10.03 -30.41
N LEU A 203 13.28 -10.52 -30.28
CA LEU A 203 13.61 -11.57 -29.31
C LEU A 203 13.38 -11.09 -27.87
N LEU A 204 13.82 -9.87 -27.52
CA LEU A 204 13.61 -9.30 -26.20
C LEU A 204 12.13 -9.06 -25.89
N ALA A 205 11.35 -8.62 -26.89
CA ALA A 205 9.90 -8.53 -26.76
C ALA A 205 9.25 -9.88 -26.48
N GLY A 206 9.70 -10.94 -27.18
CA GLY A 206 9.26 -12.32 -26.96
C GLY A 206 9.56 -12.84 -25.55
N ILE A 207 10.79 -12.61 -25.08
CA ILE A 207 11.20 -12.98 -23.71
C ILE A 207 10.37 -12.23 -22.68
N ALA A 208 10.22 -10.91 -22.82
CA ALA A 208 9.43 -10.11 -21.89
C ALA A 208 7.95 -10.53 -21.85
N TRP A 209 7.37 -10.89 -23.01
CA TRP A 209 6.02 -11.46 -23.10
C TRP A 209 5.91 -12.81 -22.38
N MET A 210 6.88 -13.70 -22.60
CA MET A 210 6.94 -15.03 -21.97
C MET A 210 7.03 -14.91 -20.44
N VAL A 211 7.95 -14.10 -19.91
CA VAL A 211 8.11 -13.86 -18.46
C VAL A 211 6.82 -13.28 -17.88
N THR A 212 6.20 -12.34 -18.57
CA THR A 212 4.94 -11.76 -18.14
C THR A 212 3.85 -12.82 -17.99
N ARG A 213 3.74 -13.71 -18.94
CA ARG A 213 2.73 -14.77 -18.94
C ARG A 213 2.99 -15.85 -17.89
N GLN A 214 4.24 -16.21 -17.67
CA GLN A 214 4.63 -17.29 -16.74
C GLN A 214 4.72 -16.85 -15.27
N VAL A 215 5.03 -15.59 -15.00
CA VAL A 215 5.23 -15.11 -13.62
C VAL A 215 4.17 -14.10 -13.19
N VAL A 216 3.95 -13.04 -13.97
CA VAL A 216 3.09 -11.94 -13.54
C VAL A 216 1.60 -12.33 -13.48
N VAL A 217 1.14 -13.15 -14.42
CA VAL A 217 -0.26 -13.60 -14.47
C VAL A 217 -0.63 -14.49 -13.28
N PRO A 218 0.15 -15.53 -12.92
CA PRO A 218 -0.12 -16.35 -11.73
C PRO A 218 -0.06 -15.55 -10.42
N VAL A 219 0.92 -14.66 -10.26
CA VAL A 219 1.03 -13.80 -9.06
C VAL A 219 -0.19 -12.89 -8.90
N ARG A 220 -0.72 -12.35 -10.00
CA ARG A 220 -1.97 -11.58 -9.96
C ARG A 220 -3.18 -12.43 -9.60
N ALA A 221 -3.23 -13.65 -10.10
CA ALA A 221 -4.30 -14.58 -9.73
C ALA A 221 -4.27 -14.86 -8.23
N ALA A 222 -3.08 -15.11 -7.64
CA ALA A 222 -2.91 -15.28 -6.21
C ALA A 222 -3.42 -14.07 -5.40
N ALA A 223 -3.04 -12.87 -5.83
CA ALA A 223 -3.49 -11.63 -5.15
C ALA A 223 -5.02 -11.49 -5.18
N ARG A 224 -5.67 -11.77 -6.31
CA ARG A 224 -7.14 -11.72 -6.41
C ARG A 224 -7.83 -12.77 -5.55
N THR A 225 -7.31 -14.00 -5.55
CA THR A 225 -7.85 -15.06 -4.69
C THR A 225 -7.71 -14.69 -3.21
N ALA A 226 -6.58 -14.05 -2.81
CA ALA A 226 -6.41 -13.57 -1.46
C ALA A 226 -7.39 -12.43 -1.09
N GLU A 227 -7.70 -11.52 -2.02
CA GLU A 227 -8.73 -10.49 -1.84
C GLU A 227 -10.10 -11.12 -1.66
N GLN A 228 -10.48 -12.10 -2.50
CA GLN A 228 -11.75 -12.82 -2.39
C GLN A 228 -11.86 -13.60 -1.08
N PHE A 229 -10.75 -14.17 -0.60
CA PHE A 229 -10.70 -14.79 0.72
C PHE A 229 -11.03 -13.79 1.85
N ALA A 230 -10.45 -12.59 1.79
CA ALA A 230 -10.72 -11.53 2.76
C ALA A 230 -12.18 -11.05 2.73
N GLU A 231 -12.85 -11.17 1.58
CA GLU A 231 -14.28 -10.88 1.38
C GLU A 231 -15.20 -12.03 1.79
N GLY A 232 -14.64 -13.17 2.24
CA GLY A 232 -15.41 -14.33 2.71
C GLY A 232 -15.66 -15.44 1.67
N HIS A 233 -15.12 -15.33 0.46
CA HIS A 233 -15.25 -16.35 -0.57
C HIS A 233 -14.24 -17.48 -0.38
N LEU A 234 -14.45 -18.32 0.62
CA LEU A 234 -13.50 -19.35 1.07
C LEU A 234 -13.35 -20.56 0.14
N SER A 235 -14.17 -20.67 -0.91
CA SER A 235 -14.15 -21.79 -1.88
C SER A 235 -13.19 -21.58 -3.05
N GLU A 236 -12.75 -20.34 -3.28
CA GLU A 236 -11.87 -20.01 -4.40
C GLU A 236 -10.49 -20.66 -4.25
N ARG A 237 -9.93 -21.17 -5.37
CA ARG A 237 -8.62 -21.83 -5.41
C ARG A 237 -7.79 -21.34 -6.58
N MET A 238 -6.47 -21.34 -6.40
CA MET A 238 -5.53 -21.06 -7.47
C MET A 238 -5.44 -22.26 -8.43
N PRO A 239 -5.47 -22.02 -9.76
CA PRO A 239 -5.24 -23.09 -10.72
C PRO A 239 -3.77 -23.54 -10.68
N ILE A 240 -3.53 -24.83 -10.44
CA ILE A 240 -2.21 -25.46 -10.49
C ILE A 240 -1.86 -25.73 -11.93
N ARG A 241 -0.76 -25.16 -12.43
CA ARG A 241 -0.30 -25.34 -13.82
C ARG A 241 1.20 -25.59 -13.82
N GLY A 242 1.62 -26.71 -14.40
CA GLY A 242 3.03 -27.12 -14.47
C GLY A 242 3.53 -27.76 -13.17
N GLU A 243 4.86 -27.86 -13.05
CA GLU A 243 5.59 -28.47 -11.91
C GLU A 243 6.68 -27.53 -11.38
N ASP A 244 6.60 -26.26 -11.77
CA ASP A 244 7.57 -25.23 -11.41
C ASP A 244 7.28 -24.58 -10.03
N ASP A 245 8.09 -23.61 -9.67
CA ASP A 245 7.92 -22.87 -8.41
C ASP A 245 6.57 -22.16 -8.30
N MET A 246 5.95 -21.82 -9.44
CA MET A 246 4.61 -21.21 -9.47
C MET A 246 3.52 -22.23 -9.17
N ALA A 247 3.66 -23.47 -9.65
CA ALA A 247 2.77 -24.56 -9.29
C ALA A 247 2.89 -24.90 -7.80
N ARG A 248 4.12 -24.90 -7.25
CA ARG A 248 4.36 -25.11 -5.81
C ARG A 248 3.76 -23.99 -4.96
N LEU A 249 3.85 -22.73 -5.41
CA LEU A 249 3.19 -21.60 -4.76
C LEU A 249 1.66 -21.78 -4.75
N ALA A 250 1.08 -22.21 -5.89
CA ALA A 250 -0.36 -22.43 -6.01
C ALA A 250 -0.83 -23.56 -5.07
N MET A 251 -0.08 -24.66 -4.97
CA MET A 251 -0.38 -25.76 -4.02
C MET A 251 -0.33 -25.26 -2.57
N SER A 252 0.77 -24.62 -2.16
CA SER A 252 0.91 -24.12 -0.79
C SER A 252 -0.17 -23.09 -0.42
N PHE A 253 -0.57 -22.26 -1.38
CA PHE A 253 -1.68 -21.33 -1.19
C PHE A 253 -3.02 -22.07 -1.00
N ASN A 254 -3.30 -23.07 -1.82
CA ASN A 254 -4.52 -23.86 -1.71
C ASN A 254 -4.59 -24.66 -0.39
N ASP A 255 -3.46 -25.21 0.07
CA ASP A 255 -3.37 -25.90 1.36
C ASP A 255 -3.63 -24.94 2.53
N MET A 256 -3.07 -23.73 2.47
CA MET A 256 -3.36 -22.69 3.45
C MET A 256 -4.85 -22.30 3.43
N ALA A 257 -5.42 -22.11 2.25
CA ALA A 257 -6.82 -21.77 2.06
C ALA A 257 -7.74 -22.85 2.62
N GLU A 258 -7.42 -24.11 2.40
CA GLU A 258 -8.17 -25.26 2.95
C GLU A 258 -8.07 -25.32 4.49
N SER A 259 -6.87 -25.12 5.03
CA SER A 259 -6.66 -25.09 6.47
C SER A 259 -7.46 -23.97 7.14
N LEU A 260 -7.45 -22.78 6.55
CA LEU A 260 -8.21 -21.63 7.06
C LEU A 260 -9.72 -21.87 6.99
N SER A 261 -10.22 -22.41 5.86
CA SER A 261 -11.63 -22.76 5.69
C SER A 261 -12.10 -23.78 6.73
N ARG A 262 -11.28 -24.79 7.02
CA ARG A 262 -11.56 -25.78 8.08
C ARG A 262 -11.62 -25.15 9.46
N GLN A 263 -10.68 -24.25 9.77
CA GLN A 263 -10.67 -23.55 11.06
C GLN A 263 -11.92 -22.67 11.25
N ILE A 264 -12.32 -21.95 10.21
CA ILE A 264 -13.53 -21.11 10.24
C ILE A 264 -14.77 -21.99 10.47
N ALA A 265 -14.92 -23.08 9.71
CA ALA A 265 -16.04 -24.02 9.88
C ALA A 265 -16.09 -24.63 11.30
N GLN A 266 -14.93 -24.99 11.88
CA GLN A 266 -14.84 -25.47 13.26
C GLN A 266 -15.25 -24.41 14.28
N LEU A 267 -14.87 -23.15 14.07
CA LEU A 267 -15.29 -22.04 14.93
C LEU A 267 -16.79 -21.80 14.87
N GLU A 268 -17.38 -21.86 13.68
CA GLU A 268 -18.83 -21.75 13.47
C GLU A 268 -19.59 -22.90 14.13
N GLU A 269 -19.10 -24.14 13.97
CA GLU A 269 -19.66 -25.34 14.61
C GLU A 269 -19.59 -25.22 16.13
N PHE A 270 -18.43 -24.80 16.68
CA PHE A 270 -18.25 -24.58 18.10
C PHE A 270 -19.21 -23.50 18.63
N GLY A 271 -19.35 -22.38 17.92
CA GLY A 271 -20.32 -21.33 18.26
C GLY A 271 -21.75 -21.83 18.26
N ASN A 272 -22.14 -22.68 17.30
CA ASN A 272 -23.46 -23.29 17.23
C ASN A 272 -23.69 -24.28 18.37
N LEU A 273 -22.69 -25.09 18.70
CA LEU A 273 -22.77 -26.03 19.82
C LEU A 273 -22.93 -25.29 21.16
N GLN A 274 -22.15 -24.24 21.37
CA GLN A 274 -22.26 -23.41 22.57
C GLN A 274 -23.63 -22.75 22.71
N ARG A 275 -24.22 -22.25 21.61
CA ARG A 275 -25.58 -21.71 21.61
C ARG A 275 -26.63 -22.73 22.01
N ARG A 276 -26.61 -23.92 21.43
CA ARG A 276 -27.52 -25.01 21.78
C ARG A 276 -27.34 -25.42 23.22
N PHE A 277 -26.13 -25.65 23.68
CA PHE A 277 -25.81 -26.00 25.06
C PHE A 277 -26.42 -24.99 26.05
N THR A 278 -26.22 -23.67 25.81
CA THR A 278 -26.75 -22.61 26.65
C THR A 278 -28.28 -22.63 26.70
N SER A 279 -28.95 -22.85 25.54
CA SER A 279 -30.40 -22.94 25.47
C SER A 279 -30.91 -24.16 26.22
N ASP A 280 -30.35 -25.32 25.95
CA ASP A 280 -30.79 -26.61 26.50
C ASP A 280 -30.63 -26.66 28.03
N VAL A 281 -29.44 -26.23 28.52
CA VAL A 281 -29.19 -26.14 29.95
C VAL A 281 -30.17 -25.16 30.63
N SER A 282 -30.50 -24.04 29.98
CA SER A 282 -31.46 -23.08 30.49
C SER A 282 -32.83 -23.71 30.72
N HIS A 283 -33.31 -24.49 29.79
CA HIS A 283 -34.61 -25.15 29.85
C HIS A 283 -34.59 -26.32 30.86
N GLU A 284 -33.55 -27.14 30.81
CA GLU A 284 -33.43 -28.32 31.67
C GLU A 284 -33.26 -28.00 33.16
N LEU A 285 -32.65 -26.83 33.49
CA LEU A 285 -32.51 -26.38 34.86
C LEU A 285 -33.74 -25.62 35.37
N ARG A 286 -34.43 -24.87 34.51
CA ARG A 286 -35.61 -24.09 34.92
C ARG A 286 -36.78 -24.98 35.39
N THR A 287 -37.02 -26.08 34.67
CA THR A 287 -38.17 -26.98 34.97
C THR A 287 -38.08 -27.59 36.37
N PRO A 288 -37.00 -28.27 36.80
CA PRO A 288 -36.91 -28.82 38.16
C PRO A 288 -36.91 -27.71 39.23
N LEU A 289 -36.25 -26.56 38.93
CA LEU A 289 -36.26 -25.45 39.87
C LEU A 289 -37.64 -24.89 40.13
N THR A 290 -38.45 -24.70 39.06
CA THR A 290 -39.86 -24.27 39.18
C THR A 290 -40.69 -25.27 40.00
N THR A 291 -40.46 -26.57 39.83
CA THR A 291 -41.18 -27.61 40.59
C THR A 291 -40.83 -27.55 42.07
N VAL A 292 -39.54 -27.42 42.41
CA VAL A 292 -39.09 -27.31 43.82
C VAL A 292 -39.61 -25.99 44.41
N ARG A 293 -39.61 -24.92 43.65
CA ARG A 293 -40.15 -23.63 44.05
C ARG A 293 -41.64 -23.72 44.41
N MET A 294 -42.45 -24.29 43.51
CA MET A 294 -43.88 -24.47 43.78
C MET A 294 -44.15 -25.27 45.06
N ALA A 295 -43.34 -26.32 45.34
CA ALA A 295 -43.48 -27.08 46.56
C ALA A 295 -43.08 -26.25 47.81
N ALA A 296 -42.02 -25.44 47.70
CA ALA A 296 -41.60 -24.56 48.80
C ALA A 296 -42.63 -23.45 49.08
N ASP A 297 -43.18 -22.84 48.01
CA ASP A 297 -44.20 -21.79 48.10
C ASP A 297 -45.50 -22.36 48.77
N LEU A 298 -45.90 -23.60 48.42
CA LEU A 298 -47.07 -24.25 49.05
C LEU A 298 -46.85 -24.48 50.54
N ILE A 299 -45.64 -24.82 50.99
CA ILE A 299 -45.32 -24.96 52.41
C ILE A 299 -45.28 -23.60 53.09
N TYR A 300 -44.76 -22.57 52.40
CA TYR A 300 -44.70 -21.21 52.91
C TYR A 300 -46.05 -20.56 53.07
N ASP A 301 -47.01 -20.81 52.18
CA ASP A 301 -48.38 -20.31 52.24
C ASP A 301 -49.15 -20.86 53.51
N HIS A 302 -48.67 -22.02 54.03
CA HIS A 302 -49.25 -22.62 55.29
C HIS A 302 -48.28 -22.42 56.47
N SER A 303 -47.33 -21.45 56.35
CA SER A 303 -46.30 -21.24 57.39
C SER A 303 -46.85 -20.79 58.74
N ASP A 304 -48.02 -20.18 58.78
CA ASP A 304 -48.66 -19.80 60.07
C ASP A 304 -49.07 -20.97 60.93
N ASP A 305 -49.32 -22.13 60.32
CA ASP A 305 -49.66 -23.37 60.99
C ASP A 305 -48.46 -24.20 61.42
N LEU A 306 -47.21 -23.77 61.03
CA LEU A 306 -45.97 -24.48 61.29
C LEU A 306 -45.34 -24.08 62.65
N GLU A 307 -44.63 -25.04 63.23
CA GLU A 307 -43.81 -24.79 64.41
C GLU A 307 -42.75 -23.70 64.07
N PRO A 308 -42.36 -22.78 64.96
CA PRO A 308 -41.48 -21.66 64.69
C PRO A 308 -40.14 -22.02 64.00
N ALA A 309 -39.60 -23.19 64.36
CA ALA A 309 -38.37 -23.67 63.72
C ALA A 309 -38.59 -24.09 62.26
N LEU A 310 -39.72 -24.74 61.95
CA LEU A 310 -40.10 -25.14 60.59
C LEU A 310 -40.47 -23.92 59.73
N ARG A 311 -41.19 -22.96 60.30
CA ARG A 311 -41.48 -21.68 59.61
C ARG A 311 -40.18 -20.98 59.17
N ARG A 312 -39.23 -20.86 60.11
CA ARG A 312 -37.94 -20.23 59.80
C ARG A 312 -37.15 -21.00 58.74
N SER A 313 -37.19 -22.34 58.78
CA SER A 313 -36.54 -23.18 57.77
C SER A 313 -37.16 -23.02 56.37
N THR A 314 -38.48 -22.88 56.30
CA THR A 314 -39.21 -22.65 55.04
C THR A 314 -38.93 -21.26 54.48
N GLU A 315 -38.90 -20.22 55.32
CA GLU A 315 -38.48 -18.87 54.90
C GLU A 315 -37.07 -18.89 54.31
N LEU A 316 -36.12 -19.54 54.96
CA LEU A 316 -34.77 -19.68 54.46
C LEU A 316 -34.70 -20.46 53.15
N MET A 317 -35.50 -21.53 53.00
CA MET A 317 -35.54 -22.33 51.76
C MET A 317 -36.08 -21.51 50.59
N VAL A 318 -37.15 -20.76 50.77
CA VAL A 318 -37.72 -19.88 49.74
C VAL A 318 -36.71 -18.82 49.33
N ASN A 319 -36.07 -18.15 50.29
CA ASN A 319 -35.04 -17.15 50.04
C ASN A 319 -33.80 -17.70 49.25
N GLU A 320 -33.34 -18.92 49.58
CA GLU A 320 -32.25 -19.54 48.86
C GLU A 320 -32.65 -20.02 47.45
N LEU A 321 -33.90 -20.44 47.25
CA LEU A 321 -34.45 -20.73 45.91
C LEU A 321 -34.52 -19.48 45.04
N ASP A 322 -34.98 -18.35 45.59
CA ASP A 322 -34.97 -17.05 44.88
C ASP A 322 -33.58 -16.65 44.48
N ARG A 323 -32.63 -16.79 45.38
CA ARG A 323 -31.22 -16.50 45.12
C ARG A 323 -30.65 -17.42 44.07
N PHE A 324 -30.94 -18.72 44.10
CA PHE A 324 -30.48 -19.69 43.11
C PHE A 324 -31.07 -19.41 41.72
N GLU A 325 -32.36 -19.06 41.64
CA GLU A 325 -33.02 -18.66 40.38
C GLU A 325 -32.37 -17.41 39.80
N GLY A 326 -32.07 -16.41 40.63
CA GLY A 326 -31.36 -15.21 40.24
C GLY A 326 -29.96 -15.53 39.67
N LEU A 327 -29.19 -16.37 40.38
CA LEU A 327 -27.87 -16.82 39.94
C LEU A 327 -27.92 -17.57 38.61
N LEU A 328 -28.87 -18.46 38.43
CA LEU A 328 -29.05 -19.23 37.21
C LEU A 328 -29.39 -18.31 36.02
N ASN A 329 -30.32 -17.38 36.20
CA ASN A 329 -30.66 -16.42 35.17
C ASN A 329 -29.49 -15.52 34.79
N ASP A 330 -28.74 -15.03 35.76
CA ASP A 330 -27.51 -14.25 35.55
C ASP A 330 -26.45 -15.03 34.75
N LEU A 331 -26.20 -16.31 35.12
CA LEU A 331 -25.22 -17.17 34.44
C LEU A 331 -25.62 -17.44 32.99
N LEU A 332 -26.92 -17.70 32.75
CA LEU A 332 -27.47 -17.93 31.42
C LEU A 332 -27.37 -16.68 30.54
N GLU A 333 -27.61 -15.51 31.12
CA GLU A 333 -27.47 -14.23 30.40
C GLU A 333 -26.00 -13.98 30.00
N ILE A 334 -25.05 -14.19 30.91
CA ILE A 334 -23.61 -14.11 30.59
C ILE A 334 -23.25 -15.08 29.48
N SER A 335 -23.71 -16.32 29.53
CA SER A 335 -23.42 -17.32 28.52
C SER A 335 -24.01 -16.94 27.15
N ARG A 336 -25.15 -16.27 27.10
CA ARG A 336 -25.72 -15.70 25.85
C ARG A 336 -24.91 -14.56 25.30
N HIS A 337 -24.35 -13.70 26.17
CA HIS A 337 -23.43 -12.65 25.76
C HIS A 337 -22.14 -13.23 25.18
N ASP A 338 -21.53 -14.23 25.85
CA ASP A 338 -20.31 -14.89 25.41
C ASP A 338 -20.51 -15.61 24.07
N ALA A 339 -21.68 -16.19 23.84
CA ALA A 339 -22.05 -16.82 22.57
C ALA A 339 -22.40 -15.83 21.45
N GLY A 340 -22.41 -14.52 21.73
CA GLY A 340 -22.77 -13.48 20.75
C GLY A 340 -24.23 -13.54 20.28
N VAL A 341 -25.15 -14.16 21.05
CA VAL A 341 -26.57 -14.32 20.71
C VAL A 341 -27.49 -13.35 21.48
N ALA A 342 -26.89 -12.48 22.28
CA ALA A 342 -27.67 -11.46 22.97
C ALA A 342 -28.14 -10.41 21.96
N GLU A 343 -29.45 -10.38 21.67
CA GLU A 343 -30.06 -9.39 20.79
C GLU A 343 -30.71 -8.29 21.59
N LEU A 344 -30.79 -7.07 21.05
CA LEU A 344 -31.50 -5.93 21.60
C LEU A 344 -32.89 -5.82 20.98
N SER A 345 -33.92 -5.69 21.82
CA SER A 345 -35.26 -5.27 21.40
C SER A 345 -35.35 -3.75 21.53
N VAL A 346 -34.83 -3.05 20.54
CA VAL A 346 -34.68 -1.58 20.58
C VAL A 346 -36.00 -0.90 20.23
N GLU A 347 -36.39 0.05 21.06
CA GLU A 347 -37.53 0.95 20.84
C GLU A 347 -37.21 2.37 21.30
N ALA A 348 -37.92 3.37 20.73
CA ALA A 348 -37.79 4.76 21.16
C ALA A 348 -38.46 4.93 22.55
N THR A 349 -37.63 5.12 23.57
CA THR A 349 -38.08 5.09 24.98
C THR A 349 -37.68 6.38 25.69
N ASP A 350 -38.60 6.95 26.48
CA ASP A 350 -38.23 8.01 27.43
C ASP A 350 -37.47 7.40 28.63
N LEU A 351 -36.20 7.66 28.71
CA LEU A 351 -35.32 7.12 29.74
C LEU A 351 -35.67 7.59 31.17
N ARG A 352 -36.41 8.69 31.35
CA ARG A 352 -36.91 9.11 32.65
C ARG A 352 -37.90 8.07 33.19
N THR A 353 -38.75 7.52 32.31
CA THR A 353 -39.69 6.44 32.68
C THR A 353 -38.93 5.19 33.12
N THR A 354 -37.86 4.83 32.38
CA THR A 354 -37.01 3.68 32.72
C THR A 354 -36.31 3.86 34.07
N VAL A 355 -35.79 5.06 34.37
CA VAL A 355 -35.22 5.37 35.68
C VAL A 355 -36.25 5.27 36.79
N ASN A 356 -37.47 5.82 36.58
CA ASN A 356 -38.55 5.76 37.57
C ASN A 356 -39.02 4.32 37.84
N ASN A 357 -39.09 3.47 36.81
CA ASN A 357 -39.40 2.06 36.96
C ASN A 357 -38.33 1.33 37.80
N ALA A 358 -37.04 1.59 37.48
CA ALA A 358 -35.93 1.02 38.25
C ALA A 358 -35.98 1.48 39.73
N LEU A 359 -36.27 2.75 39.99
CA LEU A 359 -36.44 3.29 41.35
C LEU A 359 -37.63 2.62 42.10
N GLY A 360 -38.77 2.46 41.42
CA GLY A 360 -39.93 1.78 41.99
C GLY A 360 -39.62 0.34 42.43
N ASN A 361 -38.85 -0.37 41.62
CA ASN A 361 -38.44 -1.75 41.88
C ASN A 361 -37.47 -1.92 43.06
N VAL A 362 -36.70 -0.89 43.43
CA VAL A 362 -35.74 -0.94 44.54
C VAL A 362 -36.13 -0.06 45.74
N GLY A 363 -37.32 0.59 45.68
CA GLY A 363 -37.76 1.54 46.70
C GLY A 363 -37.81 0.91 48.10
N HIS A 364 -38.31 -0.32 48.22
CA HIS A 364 -38.36 -1.07 49.47
C HIS A 364 -36.96 -1.31 50.08
N LEU A 365 -35.93 -1.56 49.24
CA LEU A 365 -34.56 -1.73 49.73
C LEU A 365 -34.02 -0.42 50.31
N ALA A 366 -34.38 0.72 49.73
CA ALA A 366 -33.94 2.03 50.23
C ALA A 366 -34.64 2.37 51.57
N GLU A 367 -35.93 2.01 51.73
CA GLU A 367 -36.70 2.16 52.98
C GLU A 367 -36.10 1.28 54.08
N ASP A 368 -35.85 -0.02 53.79
CA ASP A 368 -35.27 -0.98 54.74
C ASP A 368 -33.85 -0.60 55.17
N ALA A 369 -33.07 0.02 54.27
CA ALA A 369 -31.72 0.49 54.53
C ALA A 369 -31.65 1.91 55.12
N GLU A 370 -32.82 2.59 55.32
CA GLU A 370 -32.93 3.97 55.77
C GLU A 370 -32.09 4.94 54.88
N VAL A 371 -32.05 4.70 53.56
CA VAL A 371 -31.28 5.47 52.59
C VAL A 371 -32.17 6.49 51.85
N GLN A 372 -31.86 7.76 51.92
CA GLN A 372 -32.54 8.80 51.18
C GLN A 372 -32.13 8.78 49.70
N MET A 373 -33.13 8.67 48.80
CA MET A 373 -32.92 8.77 47.35
C MET A 373 -33.11 10.20 46.88
N ILE A 374 -32.10 10.77 46.19
CA ILE A 374 -32.13 12.12 45.63
C ILE A 374 -32.08 11.97 44.10
N VAL A 375 -33.14 12.37 43.41
CA VAL A 375 -33.26 12.23 41.96
C VAL A 375 -33.27 13.59 41.29
N ASP A 376 -32.36 13.76 40.30
CA ASP A 376 -32.16 14.98 39.53
C ASP A 376 -32.19 14.61 38.03
N MET A 377 -33.28 14.88 37.35
CA MET A 377 -33.55 14.53 35.95
C MET A 377 -34.05 15.75 35.17
N PRO A 378 -33.81 15.82 33.85
CA PRO A 378 -34.37 16.86 32.98
C PRO A 378 -35.90 16.88 33.05
N ALA A 379 -36.51 18.09 32.93
CA ALA A 379 -37.96 18.24 32.86
C ALA A 379 -38.54 17.75 31.52
N ASP A 380 -37.74 17.93 30.43
CA ASP A 380 -38.12 17.52 29.07
C ASP A 380 -37.91 16.02 28.86
N ASP A 381 -38.64 15.43 27.91
CA ASP A 381 -38.52 14.02 27.56
C ASP A 381 -37.13 13.70 26.99
N VAL A 382 -36.54 12.61 27.46
CA VAL A 382 -35.25 12.12 27.01
C VAL A 382 -35.44 10.84 26.23
N ILE A 383 -35.71 10.99 24.93
CA ILE A 383 -35.99 9.86 24.04
C ILE A 383 -34.67 9.28 23.52
N ALA A 384 -34.48 7.98 23.71
CA ALA A 384 -33.36 7.22 23.18
C ALA A 384 -33.82 5.89 22.57
N GLU A 385 -33.11 5.43 21.53
CA GLU A 385 -33.34 4.12 20.89
C GLU A 385 -32.60 3.03 21.68
N VAL A 386 -33.28 2.42 22.63
CA VAL A 386 -32.71 1.44 23.57
C VAL A 386 -33.65 0.25 23.78
N ASP A 387 -33.13 -0.82 24.39
CA ASP A 387 -33.93 -1.90 24.97
C ASP A 387 -34.26 -1.50 26.43
N PRO A 388 -35.51 -1.08 26.72
CA PRO A 388 -35.85 -0.53 28.02
C PRO A 388 -35.67 -1.55 29.14
N ARG A 389 -35.90 -2.84 28.88
CA ARG A 389 -35.77 -3.91 29.90
C ARG A 389 -34.33 -4.07 30.34
N ARG A 390 -33.39 -4.01 29.39
CA ARG A 390 -31.94 -4.11 29.68
C ARG A 390 -31.43 -2.86 30.39
N VAL A 391 -31.85 -1.67 29.95
CA VAL A 391 -31.47 -0.42 30.59
C VAL A 391 -32.05 -0.36 32.03
N GLU A 392 -33.32 -0.75 32.24
CA GLU A 392 -33.89 -0.86 33.57
C GLU A 392 -33.11 -1.82 34.47
N ARG A 393 -32.70 -2.99 33.95
CA ARG A 393 -31.85 -3.96 34.67
C ARG A 393 -30.51 -3.34 35.07
N ILE A 394 -29.85 -2.62 34.17
CA ILE A 394 -28.61 -1.90 34.49
C ILE A 394 -28.85 -0.94 35.66
N LEU A 395 -29.83 -0.06 35.53
CA LEU A 395 -30.15 0.95 36.54
C LEU A 395 -30.50 0.32 37.89
N ARG A 396 -31.35 -0.70 37.91
CA ARG A 396 -31.70 -1.45 39.12
C ARG A 396 -30.47 -2.02 39.80
N ASN A 397 -29.56 -2.64 39.05
CA ASN A 397 -28.32 -3.18 39.60
C ASN A 397 -27.42 -2.09 40.19
N LEU A 398 -27.29 -0.93 39.49
CA LEU A 398 -26.50 0.19 39.99
C LEU A 398 -27.10 0.79 41.25
N ILE A 399 -28.44 1.00 41.29
CA ILE A 399 -29.13 1.61 42.43
C ILE A 399 -29.10 0.67 43.63
N ALA A 400 -29.42 -0.63 43.46
CA ALA A 400 -29.34 -1.62 44.52
C ALA A 400 -27.92 -1.70 45.12
N ASN A 401 -26.88 -1.72 44.25
CA ASN A 401 -25.49 -1.71 44.71
C ASN A 401 -25.13 -0.44 45.48
N ALA A 402 -25.64 0.73 45.06
CA ALA A 402 -25.42 1.99 45.74
C ALA A 402 -26.11 2.00 47.15
N ILE A 403 -27.35 1.46 47.28
CA ILE A 403 -28.05 1.31 48.54
C ILE A 403 -27.27 0.39 49.51
N ASP A 404 -26.84 -0.80 49.04
CA ASP A 404 -26.08 -1.76 49.86
C ASP A 404 -24.76 -1.18 50.43
N HIS A 405 -24.17 -0.22 49.74
CA HIS A 405 -22.88 0.40 50.10
C HIS A 405 -23.01 1.82 50.67
N ALA A 406 -24.21 2.38 50.77
CA ALA A 406 -24.47 3.77 51.20
C ALA A 406 -24.17 4.06 52.67
N GLU A 407 -24.23 3.07 53.58
CA GLU A 407 -24.07 3.26 55.04
C GLU A 407 -25.04 4.32 55.60
N HIS A 408 -26.33 4.20 55.28
CA HIS A 408 -27.43 5.14 55.65
C HIS A 408 -27.23 6.57 55.12
N LYS A 409 -26.28 6.80 54.20
CA LYS A 409 -26.08 8.10 53.52
C LYS A 409 -26.92 8.15 52.25
N PRO A 410 -27.23 9.36 51.75
CA PRO A 410 -28.06 9.47 50.56
C PRO A 410 -27.45 8.84 49.32
N VAL A 411 -28.30 8.32 48.42
CA VAL A 411 -27.93 7.93 47.06
C VAL A 411 -28.49 8.95 46.08
N ARG A 412 -27.61 9.52 45.23
CA ARG A 412 -28.01 10.53 44.24
C ARG A 412 -28.00 9.94 42.84
N ILE A 413 -29.11 10.06 42.13
CA ILE A 413 -29.28 9.69 40.74
C ILE A 413 -29.39 10.97 39.92
N ARG A 414 -28.56 11.13 38.90
CA ARG A 414 -28.60 12.28 37.98
C ARG A 414 -28.67 11.81 36.55
N MET A 415 -29.51 12.47 35.76
CA MET A 415 -29.59 12.27 34.32
C MET A 415 -29.30 13.59 33.61
N ALA A 416 -28.50 13.54 32.52
CA ALA A 416 -28.31 14.65 31.59
C ALA A 416 -28.13 14.11 30.17
N THR A 417 -28.43 14.96 29.21
CA THR A 417 -28.26 14.66 27.78
C THR A 417 -27.47 15.76 27.09
N ASP A 418 -26.78 15.40 26.05
CA ASP A 418 -26.20 16.29 25.05
C ASP A 418 -26.80 15.98 23.67
N GLU A 419 -26.19 16.46 22.57
CA GLU A 419 -26.73 16.29 21.21
C GLU A 419 -26.79 14.82 20.76
N ASP A 420 -25.86 13.97 21.21
CA ASP A 420 -25.71 12.60 20.74
C ASP A 420 -25.92 11.53 21.82
N THR A 421 -25.79 11.91 23.09
CA THR A 421 -25.74 10.94 24.19
C THR A 421 -26.60 11.34 25.39
N VAL A 422 -27.01 10.33 26.15
CA VAL A 422 -27.60 10.48 27.47
C VAL A 422 -26.73 9.77 28.50
N ALA A 423 -26.54 10.38 29.66
CA ALA A 423 -25.86 9.75 30.77
C ALA A 423 -26.76 9.72 32.04
N VAL A 424 -26.63 8.62 32.76
CA VAL A 424 -27.20 8.46 34.11
C VAL A 424 -26.06 8.13 35.07
N THR A 425 -25.95 8.90 36.15
CA THR A 425 -25.01 8.61 37.25
C THR A 425 -25.77 8.18 38.48
N VAL A 426 -25.31 7.10 39.11
CA VAL A 426 -25.76 6.64 40.42
C VAL A 426 -24.58 6.78 41.39
N ARG A 427 -24.75 7.63 42.40
CA ARG A 427 -23.69 7.97 43.36
C ARG A 427 -24.12 7.66 44.78
N ASP A 428 -23.36 6.87 45.48
CA ASP A 428 -23.40 6.71 46.93
C ASP A 428 -22.31 7.56 47.61
N TYR A 429 -22.46 7.77 48.92
CA TYR A 429 -21.47 8.45 49.76
C TYR A 429 -20.93 7.52 50.86
N GLY A 430 -21.00 6.20 50.64
CA GLY A 430 -20.60 5.17 51.58
C GLY A 430 -19.12 4.84 51.62
N VAL A 431 -18.82 3.54 51.61
CA VAL A 431 -17.45 3.02 51.77
C VAL A 431 -16.49 3.42 50.66
N GLY A 432 -16.97 3.60 49.42
CA GLY A 432 -16.19 3.90 48.23
C GLY A 432 -15.41 2.72 47.70
N LEU A 433 -14.50 3.01 46.72
CA LEU A 433 -13.65 2.01 46.07
C LEU A 433 -12.19 2.26 46.41
N ARG A 434 -11.40 1.19 46.55
CA ARG A 434 -9.95 1.28 46.69
C ARG A 434 -9.31 1.55 45.33
N PRO A 435 -8.10 2.16 45.28
CA PRO A 435 -7.39 2.38 44.02
C PRO A 435 -7.20 1.06 43.24
N GLY A 436 -7.62 1.06 41.96
CA GLY A 436 -7.56 -0.11 41.08
C GLY A 436 -8.81 -0.98 41.08
N GLU A 437 -9.76 -0.79 42.01
CA GLU A 437 -11.02 -1.53 42.04
C GLU A 437 -12.01 -1.03 40.98
N GLU A 438 -11.85 0.17 40.42
CA GLU A 438 -12.77 0.79 39.46
C GLU A 438 -12.98 -0.06 38.19
N LYS A 439 -11.99 -0.88 37.83
CA LYS A 439 -12.11 -1.83 36.72
C LYS A 439 -12.54 -3.22 37.18
N LEU A 440 -12.12 -3.61 38.38
CA LEU A 440 -12.38 -4.94 38.94
C LEU A 440 -13.85 -5.12 39.33
N VAL A 441 -14.56 -4.04 39.70
CA VAL A 441 -16.01 -4.10 40.06
C VAL A 441 -16.89 -4.67 38.94
N PHE A 442 -16.46 -4.64 37.70
CA PHE A 442 -17.14 -5.22 36.54
C PHE A 442 -16.72 -6.67 36.23
N SER A 443 -15.75 -7.22 36.98
CA SER A 443 -15.34 -8.61 36.80
C SER A 443 -16.37 -9.57 37.40
N ARG A 444 -16.57 -10.70 36.73
CA ARG A 444 -17.50 -11.74 37.15
C ARG A 444 -17.11 -12.27 38.55
N PHE A 445 -18.11 -12.46 39.44
CA PHE A 445 -17.97 -12.94 40.81
C PHE A 445 -17.09 -12.07 41.70
N TRP A 446 -16.68 -10.86 41.25
CA TRP A 446 -15.84 -9.99 42.05
C TRP A 446 -16.66 -9.36 43.23
N ARG A 447 -16.04 -9.31 44.41
CA ARG A 447 -16.58 -8.74 45.65
C ARG A 447 -15.46 -8.10 46.45
N SER A 448 -15.70 -6.87 46.92
CA SER A 448 -14.69 -6.15 47.75
C SER A 448 -14.52 -6.75 49.13
N ASP A 449 -15.57 -7.33 49.73
CA ASP A 449 -15.55 -8.04 50.98
C ASP A 449 -16.53 -9.24 50.96
N PRO A 450 -16.03 -10.50 50.92
CA PRO A 450 -16.87 -11.69 50.91
C PRO A 450 -17.67 -11.93 52.19
N SER A 451 -17.23 -11.32 53.31
CA SER A 451 -17.82 -11.58 54.63
C SER A 451 -19.03 -10.69 54.98
N ARG A 452 -19.27 -9.63 54.23
CA ARG A 452 -20.35 -8.68 54.47
C ARG A 452 -21.68 -9.23 53.96
N VAL A 453 -22.62 -9.45 54.89
CA VAL A 453 -23.99 -9.84 54.54
C VAL A 453 -24.69 -8.66 53.90
N ARG A 454 -25.23 -8.80 52.68
CA ARG A 454 -25.98 -7.79 51.93
C ARG A 454 -27.47 -8.06 52.07
N GLN A 455 -28.28 -7.02 52.16
CA GLN A 455 -29.75 -7.12 52.11
C GLN A 455 -30.23 -7.54 50.71
N SER A 456 -29.50 -7.14 49.62
CA SER A 456 -29.86 -7.46 48.23
C SER A 456 -29.38 -8.82 47.72
N GLY A 457 -28.67 -9.66 48.52
CA GLY A 457 -28.27 -11.02 48.13
C GLY A 457 -27.30 -11.14 46.93
N GLY A 458 -26.51 -10.10 46.60
CA GLY A 458 -25.80 -9.96 45.35
C GLY A 458 -24.89 -11.12 44.94
N THR A 459 -25.10 -11.63 43.73
CA THR A 459 -24.37 -12.75 43.07
C THR A 459 -22.95 -12.43 42.66
N GLY A 460 -22.58 -11.13 42.57
CA GLY A 460 -21.32 -10.64 41.97
C GLY A 460 -21.34 -10.69 40.43
N LEU A 461 -22.49 -10.93 39.81
CA LEU A 461 -22.66 -10.98 38.36
C LEU A 461 -23.39 -9.74 37.80
N GLY A 462 -24.20 -9.06 38.62
CA GLY A 462 -25.04 -7.96 38.16
C GLY A 462 -24.30 -6.83 37.45
N LEU A 463 -23.12 -6.37 37.99
CA LEU A 463 -22.32 -5.34 37.34
C LEU A 463 -21.62 -5.86 36.07
N ALA A 464 -21.22 -7.14 36.03
CA ALA A 464 -20.66 -7.76 34.84
C ALA A 464 -21.68 -7.85 33.69
N ILE A 465 -22.93 -8.21 34.02
CA ILE A 465 -24.04 -8.21 33.05
C ILE A 465 -24.36 -6.78 32.61
N SER A 466 -24.36 -5.83 33.54
CA SER A 466 -24.64 -4.43 33.23
C SER A 466 -23.63 -3.81 32.26
N VAL A 467 -22.36 -4.16 32.37
CA VAL A 467 -21.34 -3.66 31.40
C VAL A 467 -21.53 -4.28 30.01
N GLU A 468 -21.92 -5.55 29.92
CA GLU A 468 -22.19 -6.19 28.64
C GLU A 468 -23.51 -5.65 28.01
N ASP A 469 -24.56 -5.43 28.79
CA ASP A 469 -25.76 -4.76 28.31
C ASP A 469 -25.49 -3.33 27.80
N ALA A 470 -24.63 -2.57 28.49
CA ALA A 470 -24.23 -1.25 28.03
C ALA A 470 -23.43 -1.33 26.71
N ARG A 471 -22.56 -2.32 26.56
CA ARG A 471 -21.79 -2.56 25.31
C ARG A 471 -22.69 -2.95 24.15
N LEU A 472 -23.70 -3.77 24.36
CA LEU A 472 -24.67 -4.09 23.31
C LEU A 472 -25.37 -2.85 22.76
N HIS A 473 -25.66 -1.87 23.62
CA HIS A 473 -26.19 -0.56 23.22
C HIS A 473 -25.12 0.39 22.62
N GLN A 474 -23.86 -0.08 22.43
CA GLN A 474 -22.72 0.76 22.05
C GLN A 474 -22.44 1.89 23.05
N GLY A 475 -22.97 1.76 24.26
CA GLY A 475 -22.77 2.63 25.39
C GLY A 475 -21.52 2.30 26.21
N ARG A 476 -21.38 2.99 27.32
CA ARG A 476 -20.31 2.79 28.32
C ARG A 476 -20.88 2.74 29.72
N LEU A 477 -20.36 1.82 30.53
CA LEU A 477 -20.57 1.79 31.97
C LEU A 477 -19.22 1.94 32.64
N GLU A 478 -19.09 2.95 33.49
CA GLU A 478 -17.84 3.34 34.13
C GLU A 478 -18.04 3.51 35.63
N ALA A 479 -16.99 3.30 36.43
CA ALA A 479 -17.00 3.45 37.87
C ALA A 479 -15.86 4.38 38.33
N TRP A 480 -16.15 5.14 39.37
CA TRP A 480 -15.18 5.93 40.12
C TRP A 480 -15.52 5.84 41.61
N GLY A 481 -14.51 5.86 42.46
CA GLY A 481 -14.70 5.90 43.91
C GLY A 481 -13.41 6.23 44.64
N GLU A 482 -13.58 6.73 45.88
CA GLU A 482 -12.48 6.95 46.83
C GLU A 482 -12.90 6.40 48.18
N PRO A 483 -11.99 5.72 48.91
CA PRO A 483 -12.30 5.15 50.23
C PRO A 483 -12.87 6.22 51.18
N GLY A 484 -14.05 5.92 51.73
CA GLY A 484 -14.80 6.84 52.65
C GLY A 484 -15.42 8.07 51.98
N SER A 485 -15.35 8.17 50.64
CA SER A 485 -15.98 9.27 49.88
C SER A 485 -17.12 8.77 48.97
N GLY A 486 -17.39 7.45 48.99
CA GLY A 486 -18.40 6.81 48.18
C GLY A 486 -17.94 6.45 46.79
N ALA A 487 -18.84 5.89 46.00
CA ALA A 487 -18.63 5.53 44.60
C ALA A 487 -19.63 6.20 43.67
N CYS A 488 -19.30 6.32 42.40
CA CYS A 488 -20.13 6.82 41.33
C CYS A 488 -20.03 5.88 40.13
N PHE A 489 -21.18 5.37 39.72
CA PHE A 489 -21.32 4.60 38.48
C PHE A 489 -22.01 5.46 37.44
N ARG A 490 -21.48 5.48 36.22
CA ARG A 490 -22.02 6.26 35.11
C ARG A 490 -22.31 5.38 33.90
N LEU A 491 -23.58 5.29 33.56
CA LEU A 491 -24.08 4.72 32.32
C LEU A 491 -24.17 5.85 31.28
N THR A 492 -23.54 5.69 30.12
CA THR A 492 -23.72 6.60 28.98
C THR A 492 -24.16 5.80 27.77
N LEU A 493 -25.29 6.21 27.17
CA LEU A 493 -25.89 5.55 25.99
C LEU A 493 -26.00 6.54 24.84
N PRO A 494 -25.90 6.10 23.57
CA PRO A 494 -26.24 6.93 22.44
C PRO A 494 -27.76 7.16 22.37
N LEU A 495 -28.18 8.34 21.91
CA LEU A 495 -29.61 8.60 21.68
C LEU A 495 -30.15 7.85 20.48
N ILE A 496 -29.32 7.65 19.45
CA ILE A 496 -29.67 6.95 18.20
C ILE A 496 -28.86 5.66 18.10
N ARG A 497 -29.50 4.56 17.76
CA ARG A 497 -28.86 3.25 17.57
C ARG A 497 -27.74 3.33 16.52
N GLY A 498 -26.60 2.75 16.82
CA GLY A 498 -25.45 2.70 15.90
C GLY A 498 -24.44 3.82 16.09
N HIS A 499 -24.78 4.88 16.81
CA HIS A 499 -23.83 5.93 17.16
C HIS A 499 -22.90 5.48 18.28
N LYS A 500 -21.61 5.87 18.17
CA LYS A 500 -20.62 5.54 19.21
C LYS A 500 -20.55 6.65 20.24
N VAL A 501 -20.59 6.27 21.50
CA VAL A 501 -20.35 7.19 22.61
C VAL A 501 -18.89 7.66 22.61
N THR A 502 -18.66 8.94 22.36
CA THR A 502 -17.34 9.58 22.41
C THR A 502 -17.16 10.41 23.69
N THR A 503 -18.20 11.11 24.12
CA THR A 503 -18.24 11.99 25.29
C THR A 503 -19.39 11.58 26.21
N SER A 504 -19.49 12.19 27.38
CA SER A 504 -20.60 11.99 28.31
C SER A 504 -21.01 13.33 28.93
N PRO A 505 -22.32 13.65 28.98
CA PRO A 505 -22.80 14.91 29.52
C PRO A 505 -22.65 15.05 31.03
N LEU A 506 -22.38 13.97 31.76
CA LEU A 506 -22.18 14.00 33.21
C LEU A 506 -20.74 13.66 33.61
N PRO A 507 -20.11 14.41 34.54
CA PRO A 507 -18.80 14.09 35.06
C PRO A 507 -18.84 12.88 36.00
N MET A 508 -17.75 12.10 36.01
CA MET A 508 -17.57 10.98 36.94
C MET A 508 -17.14 11.42 38.34
N LYS A 509 -16.22 12.39 38.40
CA LYS A 509 -15.71 12.92 39.66
C LYS A 509 -16.60 14.01 40.19
N PRO A 510 -16.76 14.13 41.55
CA PRO A 510 -17.56 15.20 42.13
C PRO A 510 -16.98 16.57 41.75
N ILE A 511 -17.86 17.48 41.33
CA ILE A 511 -17.53 18.89 41.15
C ILE A 511 -17.28 19.51 42.53
N ALA A 512 -16.40 20.51 42.63
CA ALA A 512 -15.96 21.12 43.91
C ALA A 512 -17.10 21.63 44.79
N GLU A 513 -18.27 21.97 44.25
CA GLU A 513 -19.50 22.37 44.96
C GLU A 513 -20.14 21.23 45.74
N GLU A 514 -20.14 20.00 45.22
CA GLU A 514 -20.65 18.81 45.90
C GLU A 514 -19.80 18.38 47.11
N ARG A 515 -18.53 18.83 47.19
CA ARG A 515 -17.69 18.63 48.39
C ARG A 515 -18.11 19.48 49.59
N LYS A 516 -18.82 20.58 49.39
CA LYS A 516 -19.31 21.46 50.48
C LYS A 516 -20.60 20.99 51.15
N GLU A 517 -21.41 20.20 50.49
CA GLU A 517 -22.66 19.61 51.01
C GLU A 517 -22.45 18.35 51.85
N ARG A 518 -21.22 17.98 52.17
CA ARG A 518 -20.89 16.85 53.02
C ARG A 518 -21.49 17.08 54.42
N PRO A 519 -22.42 16.27 54.95
CA PRO A 519 -22.89 16.41 56.31
C PRO A 519 -21.69 16.27 57.25
N ALA A 520 -21.55 17.25 58.12
CA ALA A 520 -20.46 17.30 59.12
C ALA A 520 -20.50 15.98 59.95
N ARG A 521 -19.35 15.31 60.07
CA ARG A 521 -19.21 14.14 60.95
C ARG A 521 -19.74 14.54 62.35
N PRO A 522 -20.59 13.70 62.99
CA PRO A 522 -20.91 13.90 64.40
C PRO A 522 -19.61 13.96 65.20
N ARG A 523 -19.38 15.03 65.95
CA ARG A 523 -18.26 15.15 66.88
C ARG A 523 -18.44 14.04 67.92
N GLU A 524 -17.50 13.06 67.94
CA GLU A 524 -17.32 12.18 69.08
C GLU A 524 -17.14 13.04 70.32
N HIS A 525 -18.06 12.93 71.23
CA HIS A 525 -17.93 13.49 72.57
C HIS A 525 -16.75 12.79 73.23
N ALA A 526 -15.63 13.48 73.29
CA ALA A 526 -14.55 13.11 74.19
C ALA A 526 -15.04 13.27 75.64
N ASP A 527 -15.47 12.17 76.20
CA ASP A 527 -15.78 12.06 77.62
C ASP A 527 -14.45 12.14 78.38
N ARG A 528 -14.17 13.32 78.98
CA ARG A 528 -13.15 13.49 79.99
C ARG A 528 -13.79 13.20 81.33
N GLY A 529 -13.74 11.95 81.76
CA GLY A 529 -14.01 11.56 83.13
C GLY A 529 -12.76 11.66 83.97
N VAL A 530 -12.88 12.34 85.08
CA VAL A 530 -11.99 12.48 86.26
C VAL A 530 -11.54 11.15 86.84
#